data_cfab747520d8cc81afb1153b26a874b9
#
_entry.id   cfab747520d8cc81afb1153b26a874b9
#
_cell.length_a   1.000
_cell.length_b   1.000
_cell.length_c   1.000
_cell.angle_alpha   90.00
_cell.angle_beta   90.00
_cell.angle_gamma   90.00
#
_symmetry.space_group_name_H-M   'P 1'
#
loop_
_entity.id
_entity.type
_entity.pdbx_description
1 polymer ?
#
loop_
_entity_poly.entity_id
_entity_poly.type
_entity_poly.pdbx_seq_one_letter_code
_entity_poly.pdbx_strand_id
1 'polypeptide(L)'
;MDAIPQDRASATGQRSIRAVEYFFDAYRRHDVEAMVEACADNAGFRYVPAEVMRKQRVVRGDGKVRGVGKTWWSSLIDAFPDLTNQVHWLGNDDTGNVAAEVVISGTQAKAFGTIENSGKHYDLDHLFLFHVNRDGLIDDIVAYWDTAEWYRQLGRLECD
;
A
#
# COMPACT_ATOMS: atom_id res chain seq x y z
N MET A 1 -0.53 -23.38 36.34
CA MET A 1 -0.05 -22.71 35.12
C MET A 1 -1.24 -22.02 34.52
N ASP A 2 -1.39 -20.74 34.82
CA ASP A 2 -2.52 -19.97 34.33
C ASP A 2 -2.25 -19.66 32.84
N ALA A 3 -3.18 -20.11 31.99
CA ALA A 3 -3.16 -19.77 30.57
C ALA A 3 -3.26 -18.26 30.46
N ILE A 4 -2.27 -17.65 29.79
CA ILE A 4 -2.32 -16.24 29.35
C ILE A 4 -3.64 -16.10 28.58
N PRO A 5 -4.55 -15.18 28.97
CA PRO A 5 -5.75 -14.94 28.20
C PRO A 5 -5.34 -14.54 26.79
N GLN A 6 -5.73 -15.31 25.79
CA GLN A 6 -5.68 -14.84 24.41
C GLN A 6 -6.58 -13.61 24.37
N ASP A 7 -5.96 -12.46 24.21
CA ASP A 7 -6.61 -11.18 24.11
C ASP A 7 -7.62 -11.27 22.95
N ARG A 8 -8.92 -11.32 23.28
CA ARG A 8 -9.97 -11.25 22.28
C ARG A 8 -9.90 -9.85 21.72
N ALA A 9 -9.34 -9.71 20.51
CA ALA A 9 -9.38 -8.45 19.79
C ALA A 9 -10.77 -7.82 19.91
N SER A 10 -10.84 -6.54 20.22
CA SER A 10 -12.10 -5.82 20.37
C SER A 10 -12.92 -5.92 19.06
N ALA A 11 -14.26 -5.70 19.16
CA ALA A 11 -15.11 -5.65 17.96
C ALA A 11 -14.65 -4.59 16.97
N THR A 12 -14.13 -3.46 17.46
CA THR A 12 -13.52 -2.40 16.63
C THR A 12 -12.23 -2.90 15.95
N GLY A 13 -11.34 -3.54 16.71
CA GLY A 13 -10.11 -4.09 16.16
C GLY A 13 -10.37 -5.15 15.09
N GLN A 14 -11.29 -6.06 15.32
CA GLN A 14 -11.67 -7.10 14.36
C GLN A 14 -12.26 -6.50 13.07
N ARG A 15 -13.11 -5.50 13.20
CA ARG A 15 -13.69 -4.77 12.04
C ARG A 15 -12.62 -4.06 11.25
N SER A 16 -11.69 -3.39 11.91
CA SER A 16 -10.59 -2.67 11.28
C SER A 16 -9.66 -3.61 10.52
N ILE A 17 -9.29 -4.73 11.10
CA ILE A 17 -8.48 -5.75 10.46
C ILE A 17 -9.18 -6.30 9.20
N ARG A 18 -10.47 -6.65 9.30
CA ARG A 18 -11.23 -7.16 8.14
C ARG A 18 -11.30 -6.15 6.98
N ALA A 19 -11.45 -4.86 7.29
CA ALA A 19 -11.46 -3.82 6.26
C ALA A 19 -10.14 -3.76 5.50
N VAL A 20 -9.02 -3.86 6.20
CA VAL A 20 -7.67 -3.83 5.61
C VAL A 20 -7.39 -5.12 4.83
N GLU A 21 -7.77 -6.28 5.36
CA GLU A 21 -7.65 -7.57 4.64
C GLU A 21 -8.43 -7.55 3.32
N TYR A 22 -9.65 -7.03 3.35
CA TYR A 22 -10.46 -6.87 2.14
C TYR A 22 -9.79 -5.95 1.10
N PHE A 23 -9.22 -4.82 1.56
CA PHE A 23 -8.49 -3.89 0.70
C PHE A 23 -7.31 -4.57 -0.01
N PHE A 24 -6.47 -5.30 0.71
CA PHE A 24 -5.33 -5.99 0.11
C PHE A 24 -5.76 -7.17 -0.78
N ASP A 25 -6.84 -7.84 -0.47
CA ASP A 25 -7.41 -8.87 -1.34
C ASP A 25 -7.93 -8.29 -2.66
N ALA A 26 -8.65 -7.18 -2.62
CA ALA A 26 -9.07 -6.44 -3.80
C ALA A 26 -7.86 -5.98 -4.65
N TYR A 27 -6.79 -5.51 -3.99
CA TYR A 27 -5.55 -5.12 -4.65
C TYR A 27 -4.89 -6.31 -5.37
N ARG A 28 -4.79 -7.48 -4.74
CA ARG A 28 -4.28 -8.72 -5.39
C ARG A 28 -5.08 -9.12 -6.61
N ARG A 29 -6.39 -8.92 -6.58
CA ARG A 29 -7.30 -9.21 -7.71
C ARG A 29 -7.28 -8.12 -8.79
N HIS A 30 -6.50 -7.05 -8.60
CA HIS A 30 -6.48 -5.86 -9.46
C HIS A 30 -7.84 -5.14 -9.56
N ASP A 31 -8.68 -5.32 -8.57
CA ASP A 31 -10.00 -4.70 -8.48
C ASP A 31 -9.91 -3.34 -7.79
N VAL A 32 -9.48 -2.33 -8.55
CA VAL A 32 -9.27 -0.97 -8.04
C VAL A 32 -10.60 -0.34 -7.59
N GLU A 33 -11.72 -0.67 -8.23
CA GLU A 33 -13.03 -0.16 -7.80
C GLU A 33 -13.39 -0.72 -6.41
N ALA A 34 -13.18 -2.01 -6.16
CA ALA A 34 -13.38 -2.61 -4.83
C ALA A 34 -12.44 -2.00 -3.77
N MET A 35 -11.18 -1.68 -4.14
CA MET A 35 -10.27 -0.95 -3.23
C MET A 35 -10.84 0.42 -2.85
N VAL A 36 -11.36 1.17 -3.82
CA VAL A 36 -11.97 2.49 -3.61
C VAL A 36 -13.25 2.37 -2.80
N GLU A 37 -14.10 1.38 -3.06
CA GLU A 37 -15.35 1.14 -2.33
C GLU A 37 -15.12 0.71 -0.88
N ALA A 38 -13.99 0.10 -0.57
CA ALA A 38 -13.57 -0.20 0.80
C ALA A 38 -13.28 1.07 1.62
N CYS A 39 -13.16 2.21 0.96
CA CYS A 39 -12.81 3.49 1.56
C CYS A 39 -14.03 4.43 1.64
N ALA A 40 -14.03 5.30 2.65
CA ALA A 40 -15.01 6.38 2.76
C ALA A 40 -14.89 7.35 1.57
N ASP A 41 -15.98 8.04 1.25
CA ASP A 41 -16.02 8.97 0.10
C ASP A 41 -14.94 10.04 0.14
N ASN A 42 -14.58 10.49 1.33
CA ASN A 42 -13.58 11.53 1.55
C ASN A 42 -12.24 11.00 2.07
N ALA A 43 -11.98 9.71 1.91
CA ALA A 43 -10.77 9.07 2.41
C ALA A 43 -9.50 9.72 1.85
N GLY A 44 -8.55 9.98 2.75
CA GLY A 44 -7.22 10.48 2.41
C GLY A 44 -6.31 9.37 1.92
N PHE A 45 -5.42 9.71 0.99
CA PHE A 45 -4.34 8.85 0.55
C PHE A 45 -3.05 9.64 0.44
N ARG A 46 -2.04 9.18 1.15
CA ARG A 46 -0.69 9.75 1.11
C ARG A 46 0.33 8.63 0.92
N TYR A 47 1.28 8.84 0.04
CA TYR A 47 2.44 7.96 -0.07
C TYR A 47 3.72 8.73 0.24
N VAL A 48 4.60 8.09 1.00
CA VAL A 48 5.84 8.67 1.52
C VAL A 48 7.01 7.77 1.10
N PRO A 49 7.52 7.93 -0.12
CA PRO A 49 8.72 7.24 -0.54
C PRO A 49 9.94 7.87 0.13
N ALA A 50 10.96 7.06 0.42
CA ALA A 50 12.26 7.59 0.82
C ALA A 50 12.88 8.40 -0.33
N GLU A 51 13.53 9.51 -0.04
CA GLU A 51 14.17 10.34 -1.07
C GLU A 51 15.43 9.65 -1.60
N VAL A 52 15.56 9.60 -2.92
CA VAL A 52 16.79 9.19 -3.60
C VAL A 52 17.62 10.42 -3.94
N MET A 53 18.93 10.34 -3.74
CA MET A 53 19.84 11.49 -3.81
C MET A 53 19.86 12.22 -5.15
N ARG A 54 19.89 13.52 -5.06
CA ARG A 54 20.27 14.61 -5.97
C ARG A 54 19.51 14.81 -7.29
N LYS A 55 19.25 13.84 -8.14
CA LYS A 55 18.65 14.08 -9.47
C LYS A 55 17.25 13.52 -9.65
N GLN A 56 16.86 12.65 -8.77
CA GLN A 56 15.53 12.05 -8.82
C GLN A 56 14.64 12.67 -7.75
N ARG A 57 13.68 13.44 -8.20
CA ARG A 57 12.65 13.94 -7.32
C ARG A 57 11.58 12.87 -7.17
N VAL A 58 11.58 12.23 -6.04
CA VAL A 58 10.42 11.45 -5.65
C VAL A 58 9.37 12.42 -5.11
N VAL A 59 8.29 12.55 -5.85
CA VAL A 59 7.19 13.43 -5.45
C VAL A 59 6.36 12.67 -4.41
N ARG A 60 6.28 13.22 -3.20
CA ARG A 60 5.29 12.77 -2.22
C ARG A 60 3.91 13.03 -2.77
N GLY A 61 3.06 12.01 -2.78
CA GLY A 61 1.67 12.17 -3.17
C GLY A 61 0.78 12.39 -1.97
N ASP A 62 -0.08 13.37 -2.05
CA ASP A 62 -1.11 13.67 -1.06
C ASP A 62 -2.41 14.02 -1.76
N GLY A 63 -3.48 13.39 -1.38
CA GLY A 63 -4.78 13.61 -1.97
C GLY A 63 -5.83 12.66 -1.45
N LYS A 64 -6.79 12.36 -2.29
CA LYS A 64 -7.91 11.47 -1.95
C LYS A 64 -7.75 10.10 -2.61
N VAL A 65 -8.28 9.07 -1.94
CA VAL A 65 -8.34 7.71 -2.51
C VAL A 65 -8.99 7.71 -3.88
N ARG A 66 -10.11 8.39 -4.06
CA ARG A 66 -10.85 8.44 -5.33
C ARG A 66 -10.12 9.17 -6.47
N GLY A 67 -9.13 9.97 -6.15
CA GLY A 67 -8.28 10.67 -7.12
C GLY A 67 -6.88 10.07 -7.18
N VAL A 68 -6.02 10.52 -6.30
CA VAL A 68 -4.59 10.15 -6.29
C VAL A 68 -4.40 8.65 -6.07
N GLY A 69 -5.11 8.05 -5.11
CA GLY A 69 -5.00 6.62 -4.84
C GLY A 69 -5.42 5.76 -6.04
N LYS A 70 -6.61 6.00 -6.57
CA LYS A 70 -7.13 5.28 -7.73
C LYS A 70 -6.20 5.38 -8.94
N THR A 71 -5.71 6.58 -9.23
CA THR A 71 -4.77 6.80 -10.34
C THR A 71 -3.46 6.07 -10.13
N TRP A 72 -2.90 6.14 -8.92
CA TRP A 72 -1.66 5.47 -8.58
C TRP A 72 -1.75 3.95 -8.73
N TRP A 73 -2.76 3.33 -8.13
CA TRP A 73 -2.94 1.88 -8.19
C TRP A 73 -3.24 1.38 -9.60
N SER A 74 -4.07 2.09 -10.34
CA SER A 74 -4.39 1.75 -11.74
C SER A 74 -3.16 1.81 -12.63
N SER A 75 -2.34 2.85 -12.49
CA SER A 75 -1.11 3.03 -13.26
C SER A 75 -0.06 1.97 -12.90
N LEU A 76 0.02 1.63 -11.62
CA LEU A 76 0.96 0.63 -11.14
C LEU A 76 0.59 -0.77 -11.66
N ILE A 77 -0.68 -1.14 -11.61
CA ILE A 77 -1.19 -2.41 -12.15
C ILE A 77 -0.98 -2.47 -13.68
N ASP A 78 -1.20 -1.37 -14.39
CA ASP A 78 -0.96 -1.34 -15.84
C ASP A 78 0.51 -1.54 -16.20
N ALA A 79 1.42 -0.95 -15.45
CA ALA A 79 2.86 -1.08 -15.67
C ALA A 79 3.43 -2.44 -15.20
N PHE A 80 2.81 -3.05 -14.19
CA PHE A 80 3.20 -4.33 -13.60
C PHE A 80 1.99 -5.29 -13.58
N PRO A 81 1.67 -5.95 -14.72
CA PRO A 81 0.43 -6.73 -14.84
C PRO A 81 0.31 -7.94 -13.91
N ASP A 82 1.43 -8.43 -13.38
CA ASP A 82 1.50 -9.50 -12.38
C ASP A 82 1.60 -8.97 -10.94
N LEU A 83 1.31 -7.68 -10.73
CA LEU A 83 1.39 -7.05 -9.42
C LEU A 83 0.59 -7.85 -8.39
N THR A 84 1.24 -8.14 -7.26
CA THR A 84 0.63 -8.83 -6.14
C THR A 84 1.15 -8.25 -4.82
N ASN A 85 0.50 -8.62 -3.74
CA ASN A 85 0.94 -8.27 -2.40
C ASN A 85 0.91 -9.50 -1.47
N GLN A 86 1.82 -9.53 -0.53
CA GLN A 86 1.85 -10.49 0.55
C GLN A 86 1.86 -9.74 1.88
N VAL A 87 0.78 -9.86 2.64
CA VAL A 87 0.66 -9.28 3.97
C VAL A 87 1.38 -10.20 4.96
N HIS A 88 2.44 -9.71 5.59
CA HIS A 88 3.22 -10.46 6.56
C HIS A 88 2.67 -10.30 7.97
N TRP A 89 2.18 -9.12 8.28
CA TRP A 89 1.69 -8.80 9.61
C TRP A 89 0.65 -7.67 9.55
N LEU A 90 -0.36 -7.78 10.42
CA LEU A 90 -1.34 -6.75 10.70
C LEU A 90 -1.44 -6.53 12.20
N GLY A 91 -1.39 -5.28 12.63
CA GLY A 91 -1.63 -4.89 14.00
C GLY A 91 -2.62 -3.74 14.09
N ASN A 92 -3.36 -3.67 15.18
CA ASN A 92 -4.32 -2.59 15.41
C ASN A 92 -4.26 -2.11 16.88
N ASP A 93 -4.79 -0.92 17.12
CA ASP A 93 -4.81 -0.27 18.44
C ASP A 93 -6.20 -0.27 19.09
N ASP A 94 -7.16 -1.02 18.55
CA ASP A 94 -8.56 -1.07 18.97
C ASP A 94 -9.34 0.26 18.86
N THR A 95 -8.76 1.28 18.21
CA THR A 95 -9.42 2.58 17.97
C THR A 95 -9.65 2.89 16.50
N GLY A 96 -9.35 1.95 15.62
CA GLY A 96 -9.50 2.07 14.17
C GLY A 96 -8.19 2.17 13.40
N ASN A 97 -7.05 2.36 14.06
CA ASN A 97 -5.76 2.37 13.40
C ASN A 97 -5.26 0.95 13.16
N VAL A 98 -4.74 0.70 11.96
CA VAL A 98 -4.15 -0.57 11.54
C VAL A 98 -2.80 -0.30 10.88
N ALA A 99 -1.78 -1.01 11.31
CA ALA A 99 -0.49 -1.07 10.63
C ALA A 99 -0.38 -2.40 9.87
N ALA A 100 0.16 -2.34 8.66
CA ALA A 100 0.35 -3.51 7.80
C ALA A 100 1.77 -3.55 7.24
N GLU A 101 2.50 -4.61 7.52
CA GLU A 101 3.76 -4.93 6.87
C GLU A 101 3.48 -5.81 5.66
N VAL A 102 3.86 -5.33 4.47
CA VAL A 102 3.43 -5.92 3.19
C VAL A 102 4.58 -5.91 2.22
N VAL A 103 4.80 -7.02 1.51
CA VAL A 103 5.65 -7.04 0.32
C VAL A 103 4.76 -6.86 -0.91
N ILE A 104 5.06 -5.87 -1.74
CA ILE A 104 4.45 -5.70 -3.06
C ILE A 104 5.47 -6.11 -4.11
N SER A 105 5.05 -6.95 -5.03
CA SER A 105 5.89 -7.55 -6.06
C SER A 105 5.28 -7.36 -7.43
N GLY A 106 6.13 -7.23 -8.45
CA GLY A 106 5.68 -7.16 -9.82
C GLY A 106 6.82 -7.16 -10.82
N THR A 107 6.51 -7.52 -12.06
CA THR A 107 7.43 -7.50 -13.20
C THR A 107 7.04 -6.41 -14.16
N GLN A 108 7.97 -5.52 -14.44
CA GLN A 108 7.69 -4.37 -15.30
C GLN A 108 7.43 -4.80 -16.74
N ALA A 109 6.30 -4.35 -17.30
CA ALA A 109 5.92 -4.59 -18.69
C ALA A 109 5.78 -3.30 -19.49
N LYS A 110 5.64 -2.15 -18.83
CA LYS A 110 5.55 -0.83 -19.43
C LYS A 110 6.32 0.20 -18.60
N ALA A 111 6.59 1.35 -19.18
CA ALA A 111 7.11 2.49 -18.43
C ALA A 111 6.13 2.91 -17.33
N PHE A 112 6.67 3.33 -16.20
CA PHE A 112 5.90 3.88 -15.08
C PHE A 112 6.43 5.28 -14.75
N GLY A 113 5.66 6.30 -15.08
CA GLY A 113 6.13 7.68 -14.95
C GLY A 113 7.42 7.92 -15.75
N THR A 114 8.50 8.28 -15.04
CA THR A 114 9.84 8.48 -15.63
C THR A 114 10.70 7.22 -15.63
N ILE A 115 10.18 6.10 -15.09
CA ILE A 115 10.89 4.82 -15.04
C ILE A 115 10.64 4.08 -16.36
N GLU A 116 11.68 3.99 -17.18
CA GLU A 116 11.62 3.23 -18.44
C GLU A 116 11.42 1.74 -18.16
N ASN A 117 10.79 1.03 -19.10
CA ASN A 117 10.58 -0.40 -18.96
C ASN A 117 11.90 -1.18 -19.02
N SER A 118 12.22 -1.85 -17.92
CA SER A 118 13.40 -2.71 -17.84
C SER A 118 13.08 -4.21 -17.98
N GLY A 119 11.80 -4.58 -17.92
CA GLY A 119 11.37 -5.98 -17.87
C GLY A 119 11.76 -6.71 -16.58
N LYS A 120 12.25 -5.99 -15.56
CA LYS A 120 12.72 -6.58 -14.32
C LYS A 120 11.61 -6.76 -13.30
N HIS A 121 11.84 -7.70 -12.39
CA HIS A 121 10.97 -7.99 -11.26
C HIS A 121 11.47 -7.28 -10.02
N TYR A 122 10.52 -6.88 -9.15
CA TYR A 122 10.83 -6.36 -7.83
C TYR A 122 9.99 -7.04 -6.75
N ASP A 123 10.57 -7.12 -5.56
CA ASP A 123 9.91 -7.44 -4.29
C ASP A 123 10.25 -6.29 -3.33
N LEU A 124 9.26 -5.53 -2.90
CA LEU A 124 9.50 -4.30 -2.14
C LEU A 124 8.68 -4.26 -0.86
N ASP A 125 9.40 -4.09 0.25
CA ASP A 125 8.79 -3.92 1.56
C ASP A 125 8.04 -2.60 1.67
N HIS A 126 6.82 -2.69 2.22
CA HIS A 126 5.97 -1.54 2.48
C HIS A 126 5.47 -1.57 3.92
N LEU A 127 5.33 -0.40 4.50
CA LEU A 127 4.52 -0.18 5.69
C LEU A 127 3.30 0.66 5.30
N PHE A 128 2.11 0.11 5.53
CA PHE A 128 0.86 0.86 5.40
C PHE A 128 0.32 1.21 6.78
N LEU A 129 -0.19 2.42 6.91
CA LEU A 129 -1.00 2.83 8.04
C LEU A 129 -2.40 3.18 7.54
N PHE A 130 -3.40 2.55 8.16
CA PHE A 130 -4.81 2.77 7.83
C PHE A 130 -5.53 3.34 9.06
N HIS A 131 -6.54 4.16 8.80
CA HIS A 131 -7.58 4.39 9.78
C HIS A 131 -8.92 3.89 9.24
N VAL A 132 -9.64 3.14 10.05
CA VAL A 132 -10.97 2.60 9.72
C VAL A 132 -11.99 3.26 10.63
N ASN A 133 -13.02 3.86 10.04
CA ASN A 133 -14.06 4.57 10.77
C ASN A 133 -15.09 3.61 11.42
N ARG A 134 -16.08 4.18 12.10
CA ARG A 134 -17.11 3.42 12.80
C ARG A 134 -18.01 2.61 11.87
N ASP A 135 -18.13 3.03 10.60
CA ASP A 135 -18.90 2.33 9.57
C ASP A 135 -18.13 1.16 8.93
N GLY A 136 -16.88 0.93 9.35
CA GLY A 136 -16.02 -0.11 8.80
C GLY A 136 -15.38 0.27 7.47
N LEU A 137 -15.37 1.55 7.12
CA LEU A 137 -14.73 2.06 5.92
C LEU A 137 -13.37 2.67 6.26
N ILE A 138 -12.40 2.47 5.37
CA ILE A 138 -11.07 3.10 5.47
C ILE A 138 -11.23 4.58 5.15
N ASP A 139 -10.84 5.46 6.05
CA ASP A 139 -10.93 6.91 5.85
C ASP A 139 -9.57 7.61 5.74
N ASP A 140 -8.47 6.90 5.99
CA ASP A 140 -7.12 7.38 5.74
C ASP A 140 -6.16 6.24 5.43
N ILE A 141 -5.25 6.45 4.47
CA ILE A 141 -4.20 5.52 4.08
C ILE A 141 -2.88 6.28 3.94
N VAL A 142 -1.85 5.78 4.59
CA VAL A 142 -0.47 6.23 4.36
C VAL A 142 0.38 5.02 3.99
N ALA A 143 1.09 5.10 2.87
CA ALA A 143 2.00 4.05 2.42
C ALA A 143 3.45 4.54 2.44
N TYR A 144 4.34 3.74 3.01
CA TYR A 144 5.78 4.00 3.08
C TYR A 144 6.55 2.89 2.36
N TRP A 145 7.56 3.25 1.59
CA TRP A 145 8.49 2.30 0.97
C TRP A 145 9.84 2.96 0.67
N ASP A 146 10.85 2.15 0.40
CA ASP A 146 12.16 2.61 -0.03
C ASP A 146 12.23 2.70 -1.56
N THR A 147 12.15 3.90 -2.09
CA THR A 147 12.22 4.15 -3.53
C THR A 147 13.60 3.85 -4.11
N ALA A 148 14.68 4.04 -3.35
CA ALA A 148 16.03 3.71 -3.80
C ALA A 148 16.16 2.21 -4.06
N GLU A 149 15.65 1.38 -3.16
CA GLU A 149 15.61 -0.06 -3.33
C GLU A 149 14.74 -0.48 -4.53
N TRP A 150 13.58 0.14 -4.70
CA TRP A 150 12.73 -0.11 -5.86
C TRP A 150 13.44 0.18 -7.19
N TYR A 151 14.10 1.34 -7.30
CA TYR A 151 14.86 1.71 -8.49
C TYR A 151 16.04 0.78 -8.72
N ARG A 152 16.74 0.37 -7.66
CA ARG A 152 17.83 -0.60 -7.75
C ARG A 152 17.36 -1.93 -8.36
N GLN A 153 16.25 -2.45 -7.88
CA GLN A 153 15.68 -3.70 -8.38
C GLN A 153 15.22 -3.59 -9.83
N LEU A 154 14.69 -2.44 -10.23
CA LEU A 154 14.31 -2.15 -11.62
C LEU A 154 15.51 -1.81 -12.52
N GLY A 155 16.73 -1.88 -12.00
CA GLY A 155 17.95 -1.64 -12.76
C GLY A 155 18.25 -0.17 -13.02
N ARG A 156 17.65 0.72 -12.25
CA ARG A 156 17.84 2.16 -12.33
C ARG A 156 18.53 2.67 -11.07
N LEU A 157 19.86 2.67 -11.10
CA LEU A 157 20.69 3.33 -10.10
C LEU A 157 21.40 4.51 -10.78
N GLU A 158 20.96 5.71 -10.47
CA GLU A 158 21.79 6.90 -10.65
C GLU A 158 22.39 7.26 -9.29
N CYS A 159 23.50 6.63 -8.98
CA CYS A 159 24.40 7.06 -7.91
C CYS A 159 25.39 8.04 -8.50
N ASP A 160 25.19 9.33 -8.33
CA ASP A 160 26.20 10.37 -8.55
C ASP A 160 26.56 11.01 -7.19
#